data_6f72877ae004809abb221963c843d91d
#
_entry.id   6f72877ae004809abb221963c843d91d
#
_cell.length_a   1.000
_cell.length_b   1.000
_cell.length_c   1.000
_cell.angle_alpha   90.00
_cell.angle_beta   90.00
_cell.angle_gamma   90.00
#
_symmetry.space_group_name_H-M   'P 1'
#
loop_
_entity.id
_entity.type
_entity.pdbx_description
1 polymer ?
#
loop_
_entity_poly.entity_id
_entity_poly.type
_entity_poly.pdbx_seq_one_letter_code
_entity_poly.pdbx_strand_id
1 'polypeptide(L)'
;MNISKTVKSLAALNKFTEEYNTVVYGANPVLDATMTVYTKIVATEAMKQGTLLEKVISVGVVTTSPKKLPLVNTTLMLANRALLIKRVGLKQAIIKDLTITAVATAIGYVYAKAVDETEGS
;
A
#
# COMPACT_ATOMS: atom_id res chain seq x y z
N MET A 1 -25.70 1.08 19.18
CA MET A 1 -25.09 1.37 17.88
C MET A 1 -25.74 0.50 16.82
N ASN A 2 -26.16 1.08 15.70
CA ASN A 2 -26.78 0.34 14.61
C ASN A 2 -25.70 -0.19 13.67
N ILE A 3 -25.45 -1.49 13.69
CA ILE A 3 -24.42 -2.16 12.88
C ILE A 3 -24.68 -1.96 11.38
N SER A 4 -25.95 -2.06 10.95
CA SER A 4 -26.31 -1.86 9.54
C SER A 4 -25.96 -0.46 9.05
N LYS A 5 -26.23 0.57 9.88
CA LYS A 5 -25.89 1.95 9.54
C LYS A 5 -24.37 2.15 9.49
N THR A 6 -23.63 1.54 10.41
CA THR A 6 -22.15 1.60 10.43
C THR A 6 -21.58 0.95 9.16
N VAL A 7 -22.06 -0.23 8.79
CA VAL A 7 -21.62 -0.94 7.58
C VAL A 7 -21.88 -0.10 6.33
N LYS A 8 -23.07 0.50 6.23
CA LYS A 8 -23.42 1.37 5.08
C LYS A 8 -22.50 2.59 5.01
N SER A 9 -22.18 3.19 6.16
CA SER A 9 -21.29 4.35 6.22
C SER A 9 -19.87 3.98 5.80
N LEU A 10 -19.36 2.82 6.24
CA LEU A 10 -18.03 2.34 5.86
C LEU A 10 -17.98 2.01 4.37
N ALA A 11 -19.03 1.38 3.83
CA ALA A 11 -19.11 1.07 2.41
C ALA A 11 -19.13 2.34 1.55
N ALA A 12 -19.87 3.36 1.97
CA ALA A 12 -19.91 4.65 1.27
C ALA A 12 -18.56 5.35 1.31
N LEU A 13 -17.88 5.33 2.46
CA LEU A 13 -16.54 5.91 2.61
C LEU A 13 -15.53 5.18 1.75
N ASN A 14 -15.59 3.84 1.71
CA ASN A 14 -14.69 3.05 0.87
C ASN A 14 -14.89 3.38 -0.61
N LYS A 15 -16.14 3.49 -1.07
CA LYS A 15 -16.46 3.85 -2.45
C LYS A 15 -15.93 5.23 -2.81
N PHE A 16 -16.11 6.20 -1.93
CA PHE A 16 -15.59 7.56 -2.13
C PHE A 16 -14.05 7.54 -2.25
N THR A 17 -13.38 6.83 -1.35
CA THR A 17 -11.91 6.74 -1.35
C THR A 17 -11.41 6.00 -2.59
N GLU A 18 -12.13 4.96 -3.02
CA GLU A 18 -11.82 4.22 -4.25
C GLU A 18 -11.90 5.14 -5.47
N GLU A 19 -12.96 5.93 -5.59
CA GLU A 19 -13.12 6.89 -6.69
C GLU A 19 -12.01 7.94 -6.68
N TYR A 20 -11.70 8.48 -5.50
CA TYR A 20 -10.62 9.46 -5.33
C TYR A 20 -9.28 8.85 -5.75
N ASN A 21 -8.96 7.65 -5.27
CA ASN A 21 -7.70 6.97 -5.60
C ASN A 21 -7.61 6.65 -7.08
N THR A 22 -8.70 6.27 -7.72
CA THR A 22 -8.73 5.99 -9.15
C THR A 22 -8.35 7.24 -9.95
N VAL A 23 -8.86 8.40 -9.57
CA VAL A 23 -8.52 9.67 -10.22
C VAL A 23 -7.05 10.02 -9.98
N VAL A 24 -6.60 9.96 -8.73
CA VAL A 24 -5.22 10.35 -8.35
C VAL A 24 -4.20 9.43 -9.01
N TYR A 25 -4.35 8.12 -8.88
CA TYR A 25 -3.39 7.16 -9.43
C TYR A 25 -3.49 7.07 -10.96
N GLY A 26 -4.68 7.21 -11.51
CA GLY A 26 -4.86 7.24 -12.96
C GLY A 26 -4.21 8.47 -13.61
N ALA A 27 -4.20 9.60 -12.89
CA ALA A 27 -3.58 10.83 -13.37
C ALA A 27 -2.06 10.85 -13.20
N ASN A 28 -1.50 9.98 -12.34
CA ASN A 28 -0.08 9.98 -12.03
C ASN A 28 0.49 8.55 -12.08
N PRO A 29 1.00 8.13 -13.26
CA PRO A 29 1.57 6.78 -13.41
C PRO A 29 2.77 6.51 -12.50
N VAL A 30 3.57 7.53 -12.19
CA VAL A 30 4.72 7.39 -11.28
C VAL A 30 4.24 7.05 -9.88
N LEU A 31 3.20 7.74 -9.40
CA LEU A 31 2.64 7.48 -8.08
C LEU A 31 2.05 6.07 -8.00
N ASP A 32 1.30 5.66 -9.02
CA ASP A 32 0.71 4.32 -9.10
C ASP A 32 1.79 3.24 -9.07
N ALA A 33 2.81 3.37 -9.90
CA ALA A 33 3.91 2.42 -9.94
C ALA A 33 4.69 2.39 -8.62
N THR A 34 4.95 3.55 -8.03
CA THR A 34 5.66 3.66 -6.76
C THR A 34 4.89 2.95 -5.64
N MET A 35 3.59 3.16 -5.54
CA MET A 35 2.77 2.50 -4.52
C MET A 35 2.71 0.99 -4.72
N THR A 36 2.66 0.53 -5.97
CA THR A 36 2.69 -0.89 -6.28
C THR A 36 4.01 -1.53 -5.83
N VAL A 37 5.13 -0.92 -6.15
CA VAL A 37 6.46 -1.41 -5.78
C VAL A 37 6.64 -1.36 -4.25
N TYR A 38 6.25 -0.27 -3.62
CA TYR A 38 6.32 -0.12 -2.16
C TYR A 38 5.57 -1.24 -1.45
N THR A 39 4.33 -1.50 -1.88
CA THR A 39 3.50 -2.55 -1.29
C THR A 39 4.16 -3.93 -1.43
N LYS A 40 4.72 -4.23 -2.59
CA LYS A 40 5.41 -5.49 -2.83
C LYS A 40 6.66 -5.66 -1.97
N ILE A 41 7.46 -4.61 -1.82
CA ILE A 41 8.67 -4.65 -1.01
C ILE A 41 8.31 -4.85 0.47
N VAL A 42 7.33 -4.11 0.97
CA VAL A 42 6.87 -4.22 2.36
C VAL A 42 6.37 -5.64 2.64
N ALA A 43 5.54 -6.17 1.76
CA ALA A 43 5.01 -7.53 1.93
C ALA A 43 6.11 -8.58 1.86
N THR A 44 7.05 -8.45 0.93
CA THR A 44 8.18 -9.38 0.80
C THR A 44 9.05 -9.38 2.05
N GLU A 45 9.37 -8.22 2.60
CA GLU A 45 10.15 -8.11 3.82
C GLU A 45 9.45 -8.78 4.99
N ALA A 46 8.15 -8.53 5.16
CA ALA A 46 7.36 -9.14 6.22
C ALA A 46 7.29 -10.67 6.06
N MET A 47 7.19 -11.17 4.84
CA MET A 47 7.19 -12.61 4.58
C MET A 47 8.53 -13.27 4.91
N LYS A 48 9.63 -12.54 4.79
CA LYS A 48 10.97 -13.07 5.09
C LYS A 48 11.35 -12.93 6.55
N GLN A 49 11.05 -11.80 7.17
CA GLN A 49 11.57 -11.43 8.49
C GLN A 49 10.50 -11.22 9.55
N GLY A 50 9.24 -11.15 9.15
CA GLY A 50 8.15 -10.85 10.06
C GLY A 50 7.67 -12.03 10.88
N THR A 51 6.90 -11.73 11.91
CA THR A 51 6.17 -12.73 12.69
C THR A 51 5.07 -13.36 11.84
N LEU A 52 4.44 -14.43 12.36
CA LEU A 52 3.31 -15.05 11.66
C LEU A 52 2.19 -14.04 11.40
N LEU A 53 1.88 -13.19 12.37
CA LEU A 53 0.85 -12.17 12.23
C LEU A 53 1.22 -11.16 11.13
N GLU A 54 2.47 -10.71 11.08
CA GLU A 54 2.95 -9.82 10.02
C GLU A 54 2.81 -10.48 8.64
N LYS A 55 3.12 -11.76 8.54
CA LYS A 55 2.98 -12.52 7.28
C LYS A 55 1.53 -12.58 6.82
N VAL A 56 0.61 -12.89 7.73
CA VAL A 56 -0.83 -12.95 7.43
C VAL A 56 -1.34 -11.59 6.96
N ILE A 57 -0.98 -10.54 7.67
CA ILE A 57 -1.38 -9.16 7.31
C ILE A 57 -0.81 -8.79 5.95
N SER A 58 0.42 -9.18 5.64
CA SER A 58 1.05 -8.88 4.37
C SER A 58 0.34 -9.56 3.18
N VAL A 59 -0.15 -10.79 3.38
CA VAL A 59 -0.98 -11.44 2.37
C VAL A 59 -2.22 -10.60 2.09
N GLY A 60 -2.87 -10.10 3.15
CA GLY A 60 -4.02 -9.20 3.00
C GLY A 60 -3.68 -7.90 2.28
N VAL A 61 -2.51 -7.31 2.57
CA VAL A 61 -2.06 -6.09 1.90
C VAL A 61 -1.89 -6.32 0.39
N VAL A 62 -1.29 -7.45 0.00
CA VAL A 62 -1.05 -7.75 -1.41
C VAL A 62 -2.33 -8.11 -2.15
N THR A 63 -3.25 -8.81 -1.48
CA THR A 63 -4.50 -9.26 -2.10
C THR A 63 -5.56 -8.16 -2.18
N THR A 64 -5.43 -7.10 -1.37
CA THR A 64 -6.31 -5.95 -1.46
C THR A 64 -5.63 -4.84 -2.25
N SER A 65 -6.33 -4.24 -3.21
CA SER A 65 -5.78 -3.14 -3.99
C SER A 65 -6.11 -1.81 -3.30
N PRO A 66 -5.16 -0.86 -3.20
CA PRO A 66 -5.49 0.48 -2.72
C PRO A 66 -6.49 1.21 -3.62
N LYS A 67 -6.64 0.77 -4.87
CA LYS A 67 -7.64 1.31 -5.79
C LYS A 67 -9.02 0.69 -5.58
N LYS A 68 -9.10 -0.61 -5.26
CA LYS A 68 -10.37 -1.34 -5.14
C LYS A 68 -10.90 -1.39 -3.71
N LEU A 69 -10.02 -1.62 -2.73
CA LEU A 69 -10.36 -1.73 -1.32
C LEU A 69 -9.47 -0.82 -0.48
N PRO A 70 -9.55 0.51 -0.68
CA PRO A 70 -8.60 1.43 -0.04
C PRO A 70 -8.66 1.42 1.48
N LEU A 71 -9.84 1.30 2.09
CA LEU A 71 -9.93 1.27 3.55
C LEU A 71 -9.32 0.01 4.13
N VAL A 72 -9.60 -1.16 3.54
CA VAL A 72 -9.04 -2.44 3.99
C VAL A 72 -7.54 -2.45 3.79
N ASN A 73 -7.07 -2.05 2.61
CA ASN A 73 -5.63 -2.01 2.29
C ASN A 73 -4.90 -1.07 3.24
N THR A 74 -5.40 0.14 3.45
CA THR A 74 -4.78 1.13 4.34
C THR A 74 -4.73 0.62 5.77
N THR A 75 -5.82 0.03 6.27
CA THR A 75 -5.87 -0.52 7.63
C THR A 75 -4.83 -1.63 7.81
N LEU A 76 -4.73 -2.54 6.83
CA LEU A 76 -3.76 -3.64 6.88
C LEU A 76 -2.33 -3.10 6.79
N MET A 77 -2.09 -2.08 5.97
CA MET A 77 -0.78 -1.44 5.85
C MET A 77 -0.37 -0.77 7.16
N LEU A 78 -1.29 -0.06 7.82
CA LEU A 78 -1.03 0.55 9.12
C LEU A 78 -0.74 -0.50 10.19
N ALA A 79 -1.47 -1.61 10.18
CA ALA A 79 -1.21 -2.74 11.08
C ALA A 79 0.17 -3.34 10.83
N ASN A 80 0.56 -3.52 9.57
CA ASN A 80 1.89 -3.99 9.20
C ASN A 80 2.98 -3.06 9.75
N ARG A 81 2.81 -1.75 9.59
CA ARG A 81 3.78 -0.78 10.10
C ARG A 81 3.83 -0.75 11.62
N ALA A 82 2.69 -0.86 12.30
CA ALA A 82 2.64 -0.91 13.76
C ALA A 82 3.37 -2.14 14.29
N LEU A 83 3.20 -3.30 13.68
CA LEU A 83 3.90 -4.52 14.06
C LEU A 83 5.41 -4.41 13.81
N LEU A 84 5.81 -3.76 12.72
CA LEU A 84 7.22 -3.49 12.46
C LEU A 84 7.83 -2.61 13.55
N ILE A 85 7.14 -1.54 13.95
CA ILE A 85 7.59 -0.66 15.03
C ILE A 85 7.75 -1.47 16.33
N LYS A 86 6.80 -2.34 16.62
CA LYS A 86 6.87 -3.20 17.82
C LYS A 86 8.06 -4.15 17.77
N ARG A 87 8.40 -4.66 16.60
CA ARG A 87 9.48 -5.63 16.42
C ARG A 87 10.86 -5.00 16.42
N VAL A 88 11.05 -3.90 15.72
CA VAL A 88 12.40 -3.30 15.52
C VAL A 88 12.58 -1.94 16.20
N GLY A 89 11.53 -1.35 16.73
CA GLY A 89 11.56 -0.01 17.32
C GLY A 89 11.25 1.08 16.30
N LEU A 90 10.80 2.23 16.80
CA LEU A 90 10.34 3.34 15.97
C LEU A 90 11.46 3.86 15.04
N LYS A 91 12.65 4.07 15.59
CA LYS A 91 13.78 4.61 14.81
C LYS A 91 14.11 3.70 13.62
N GLN A 92 14.27 2.41 13.87
CA GLN A 92 14.62 1.46 12.82
C GLN A 92 13.47 1.29 11.82
N ALA A 93 12.22 1.33 12.28
CA ALA A 93 11.06 1.26 11.40
C ALA A 93 11.03 2.46 10.44
N ILE A 94 11.31 3.67 10.93
CA ILE A 94 11.37 4.87 10.11
C ILE A 94 12.49 4.75 9.07
N ILE A 95 13.67 4.32 9.47
CA ILE A 95 14.81 4.16 8.55
C ILE A 95 14.48 3.15 7.46
N LYS A 96 13.90 1.99 7.82
CA LYS A 96 13.48 0.98 6.86
C LYS A 96 12.43 1.52 5.90
N ASP A 97 11.44 2.22 6.42
CA ASP A 97 10.35 2.76 5.59
C ASP A 97 10.86 3.81 4.61
N LEU A 98 11.73 4.71 5.06
CA LEU A 98 12.34 5.72 4.19
C LEU A 98 13.18 5.06 3.10
N THR A 99 13.94 4.03 3.42
CA THR A 99 14.74 3.28 2.46
C THR A 99 13.86 2.60 1.41
N ILE A 100 12.80 1.93 1.86
CA ILE A 100 11.84 1.26 0.96
C ILE A 100 11.15 2.29 0.07
N THR A 101 10.75 3.42 0.63
CA THR A 101 10.10 4.49 -0.12
C THR A 101 11.02 5.05 -1.21
N ALA A 102 12.30 5.28 -0.88
CA ALA A 102 13.28 5.78 -1.85
C ALA A 102 13.49 4.78 -2.99
N VAL A 103 13.64 3.49 -2.67
CA VAL A 103 13.81 2.43 -3.68
C VAL A 103 12.55 2.29 -4.53
N ALA A 104 11.38 2.28 -3.90
CA ALA A 104 10.11 2.15 -4.62
C ALA A 104 9.87 3.33 -5.56
N THR A 105 10.22 4.54 -5.14
CA THR A 105 10.11 5.75 -5.96
C THR A 105 11.00 5.66 -7.19
N ALA A 106 12.26 5.25 -7.01
CA ALA A 106 13.21 5.11 -8.10
C ALA A 106 12.74 4.05 -9.12
N ILE A 107 12.33 2.88 -8.63
CA ILE A 107 11.85 1.79 -9.49
C ILE A 107 10.54 2.18 -10.17
N GLY A 108 9.62 2.79 -9.43
CA GLY A 108 8.33 3.22 -9.97
C GLY A 108 8.48 4.28 -11.06
N TYR A 109 9.40 5.22 -10.88
CA TYR A 109 9.69 6.23 -11.89
C TYR A 109 10.23 5.59 -13.18
N VAL A 110 11.22 4.70 -13.05
CA VAL A 110 11.81 4.02 -14.22
C VAL A 110 10.76 3.17 -14.93
N TYR A 111 9.95 2.43 -14.19
CA TYR A 111 8.89 1.60 -14.76
C TYR A 111 7.84 2.44 -15.49
N ALA A 112 7.37 3.51 -14.89
CA ALA A 112 6.37 4.39 -15.50
C ALA A 112 6.90 5.04 -16.78
N LYS A 113 8.17 5.45 -16.77
CA LYS A 113 8.82 6.04 -17.93
C LYS A 113 8.98 5.01 -19.06
N ALA A 114 9.36 3.77 -18.74
CA ALA A 114 9.50 2.72 -19.73
C ALA A 114 8.16 2.38 -20.40
N VAL A 115 7.08 2.31 -19.62
CA VAL A 115 5.73 2.07 -20.15
C VAL A 115 5.29 3.23 -21.04
N ASP A 116 5.53 4.46 -20.62
CA ASP A 116 5.18 5.66 -21.39
C ASP A 116 5.91 5.68 -22.75
N GLU A 117 7.20 5.39 -22.76
CA GLU A 117 8.00 5.32 -23.99
C GLU A 117 7.48 4.22 -24.93
N THR A 118 7.09 3.07 -24.38
CA THR A 118 6.55 1.95 -25.15
C THR A 118 5.19 2.32 -25.76
N GLU A 119 4.32 2.94 -25.00
CA GLU A 119 2.99 3.34 -25.46
C GLU A 119 3.05 4.56 -26.37
N GLY A 120 4.02 5.44 -26.19
CA GLY A 120 4.20 6.65 -26.98
C GLY A 120 4.82 6.43 -28.35
N SER A 121 5.31 5.23 -28.60
CA SER A 121 5.87 4.86 -29.91
C SER A 121 4.84 4.08 -30.74
#